data_c66a204fd7788d717ac2783935f7ae3f
#
_entry.id   c66a204fd7788d717ac2783935f7ae3f
#
_cell.length_a   1.000
_cell.length_b   1.000
_cell.length_c   1.000
_cell.angle_alpha   90.00
_cell.angle_beta   90.00
_cell.angle_gamma   90.00
#
_symmetry.space_group_name_H-M   'P 1'
#
loop_
_entity.id
_entity.type
_entity.pdbx_description
1 polymer ?
#
loop_
_entity_poly.entity_id
_entity_poly.type
_entity_poly.pdbx_seq_one_letter_code
_entity_poly.pdbx_strand_id
1 'polypeptide(L)'
;MIASDGKKYLTDVADVETILRLVQSIPSPNAEPFKLRLAKVGYERMQETIDPALSMDRARVNWKNMGRSEKRIQQRMMGQETRNKLTDYWQEHGIKEQNEYAILTNIIHKERTGMTVKEHKKLKNLKTQNLRDHMSEAELIFTALAELSTRQIASSTNAE
;
A
#
# COMPACT_ATOMS: atom_id res chain seq x y z
N MET A 1 29.28 8.51 -10.25
CA MET A 1 28.55 9.68 -9.76
C MET A 1 29.34 10.93 -10.11
N ILE A 2 28.70 12.05 -10.41
CA ILE A 2 29.39 13.33 -10.64
C ILE A 2 29.34 14.07 -9.30
N ALA A 3 30.51 14.39 -8.74
CA ALA A 3 30.61 15.15 -7.50
C ALA A 3 30.46 16.66 -7.73
N SER A 4 30.36 17.43 -6.65
CA SER A 4 30.22 18.89 -6.70
C SER A 4 31.42 19.62 -7.36
N ASP A 5 32.57 18.96 -7.45
CA ASP A 5 33.77 19.41 -8.15
C ASP A 5 33.76 19.13 -9.67
N GLY A 6 32.69 18.57 -10.19
CA GLY A 6 32.50 18.18 -11.60
C GLY A 6 33.23 16.91 -12.05
N LYS A 7 33.97 16.24 -11.15
CA LYS A 7 34.69 14.99 -11.50
C LYS A 7 33.79 13.77 -11.36
N LYS A 8 34.12 12.74 -12.13
CA LYS A 8 33.44 11.43 -12.07
C LYS A 8 34.18 10.51 -11.11
N TYR A 9 33.49 10.00 -10.11
CA TYR A 9 34.01 9.00 -9.18
C TYR A 9 33.26 7.69 -9.34
N LEU A 10 33.97 6.56 -9.25
CA LEU A 10 33.37 5.27 -8.99
C LEU A 10 32.78 5.31 -7.58
N THR A 11 31.51 4.97 -7.47
CA THR A 11 30.79 4.97 -6.19
C THR A 11 30.06 3.64 -6.09
N ASP A 12 30.30 2.94 -4.99
CA ASP A 12 29.53 1.75 -4.67
C ASP A 12 28.09 2.13 -4.39
N VAL A 13 27.17 1.31 -4.91
CA VAL A 13 25.75 1.47 -4.68
C VAL A 13 25.22 0.26 -3.94
N ALA A 14 24.31 0.48 -3.01
CA ALA A 14 23.65 -0.57 -2.27
C ALA A 14 22.15 -0.31 -2.23
N ASP A 15 21.37 -1.38 -2.21
CA ASP A 15 19.94 -1.29 -1.94
C ASP A 15 19.67 -1.02 -0.44
N VAL A 16 18.44 -0.72 -0.12
CA VAL A 16 18.05 -0.36 1.25
C VAL A 16 18.31 -1.51 2.22
N GLU A 17 18.09 -2.76 1.80
CA GLU A 17 18.32 -3.94 2.65
C GLU A 17 19.81 -4.08 3.00
N THR A 18 20.68 -3.95 2.02
CA THR A 18 22.14 -3.97 2.23
C THR A 18 22.59 -2.86 3.15
N ILE A 19 22.06 -1.62 2.98
CA ILE A 19 22.38 -0.49 3.87
C ILE A 19 21.94 -0.80 5.30
N LEU A 20 20.75 -1.35 5.51
CA LEU A 20 20.25 -1.71 6.85
C LEU A 20 21.12 -2.79 7.51
N ARG A 21 21.64 -3.75 6.75
CA ARG A 21 22.60 -4.75 7.24
C ARG A 21 23.95 -4.13 7.61
N LEU A 22 24.46 -3.25 6.76
CA LEU A 22 25.73 -2.55 7.02
C LEU A 22 25.67 -1.72 8.30
N VAL A 23 24.57 -0.99 8.53
CA VAL A 23 24.41 -0.18 9.76
C VAL A 23 24.46 -1.04 11.02
N GLN A 24 23.97 -2.28 10.98
CA GLN A 24 24.04 -3.20 12.12
C GLN A 24 25.48 -3.63 12.46
N SER A 25 26.37 -3.66 11.50
CA SER A 25 27.78 -4.02 11.69
C SER A 25 28.68 -2.85 12.14
N ILE A 26 28.19 -1.61 12.09
CA ILE A 26 28.98 -0.42 12.47
C ILE A 26 29.17 -0.40 13.98
N PRO A 27 30.43 -0.49 14.52
CA PRO A 27 30.70 -0.41 15.95
C PRO A 27 30.74 1.04 16.42
N SER A 28 29.60 1.73 16.39
CA SER A 28 29.50 3.15 16.78
C SER A 28 28.36 3.37 17.77
N PRO A 29 28.60 4.10 18.88
CA PRO A 29 27.54 4.50 19.78
C PRO A 29 26.40 5.29 19.09
N ASN A 30 26.72 6.06 18.05
CA ASN A 30 25.75 6.83 17.28
C ASN A 30 24.85 5.93 16.42
N ALA A 31 25.26 4.71 16.09
CA ALA A 31 24.45 3.75 15.37
C ALA A 31 23.50 2.96 16.29
N GLU A 32 23.77 2.95 17.59
CA GLU A 32 23.04 2.11 18.57
C GLU A 32 21.52 2.42 18.63
N PRO A 33 21.06 3.68 18.69
CA PRO A 33 19.63 3.98 18.67
C PRO A 33 18.93 3.45 17.42
N PHE A 34 19.62 3.44 16.29
CA PHE A 34 19.09 2.93 15.03
C PHE A 34 19.00 1.39 15.04
N LYS A 35 20.03 0.71 15.56
CA LYS A 35 20.02 -0.74 15.73
C LYS A 35 18.89 -1.22 16.64
N LEU A 36 18.70 -0.54 17.78
CA LEU A 36 17.60 -0.82 18.69
C LEU A 36 16.23 -0.64 18.02
N ARG A 37 16.09 0.41 17.20
CA ARG A 37 14.86 0.63 16.44
C ARG A 37 14.60 -0.48 15.43
N LEU A 38 15.64 -0.93 14.70
CA LEU A 38 15.52 -2.06 13.76
C LEU A 38 15.14 -3.35 14.47
N ALA A 39 15.76 -3.64 15.61
CA ALA A 39 15.43 -4.81 16.42
C ALA A 39 13.98 -4.77 16.89
N LYS A 40 13.50 -3.61 17.35
CA LYS A 40 12.10 -3.41 17.74
C LYS A 40 11.14 -3.65 16.57
N VAL A 41 11.40 -3.05 15.40
CA VAL A 41 10.57 -3.23 14.20
C VAL A 41 10.55 -4.69 13.75
N GLY A 42 11.71 -5.37 13.79
CA GLY A 42 11.81 -6.80 13.50
C GLY A 42 10.97 -7.65 14.45
N TYR A 43 11.06 -7.38 15.75
CA TYR A 43 10.26 -8.06 16.75
C TYR A 43 8.76 -7.83 16.56
N GLU A 44 8.33 -6.58 16.36
CA GLU A 44 6.94 -6.25 16.08
C GLU A 44 6.43 -7.01 14.85
N ARG A 45 7.23 -7.12 13.79
CA ARG A 45 6.88 -7.88 12.60
C ARG A 45 6.74 -9.38 12.84
N MET A 46 7.59 -9.95 13.69
CA MET A 46 7.46 -11.36 14.11
C MET A 46 6.17 -11.58 14.90
N GLN A 47 5.80 -10.66 15.81
CA GLN A 47 4.53 -10.74 16.53
C GLN A 47 3.33 -10.64 15.60
N GLU A 48 3.36 -9.76 14.58
CA GLU A 48 2.31 -9.65 13.57
C GLU A 48 2.15 -10.94 12.70
N THR A 49 3.19 -11.75 12.58
CA THR A 49 3.11 -13.04 11.91
C THR A 49 2.37 -14.07 12.76
N ILE A 50 2.50 -13.97 14.09
CA ILE A 50 1.79 -14.84 15.05
C ILE A 50 0.33 -14.37 15.23
N ASP A 51 0.13 -13.06 15.36
CA ASP A 51 -1.18 -12.42 15.47
C ASP A 51 -1.33 -11.33 14.41
N PRO A 52 -1.96 -11.63 13.26
CA PRO A 52 -2.18 -10.67 12.18
C PRO A 52 -3.03 -9.44 12.57
N ALA A 53 -3.82 -9.51 13.65
CA ALA A 53 -4.63 -8.37 14.12
C ALA A 53 -3.75 -7.18 14.52
N LEU A 54 -2.55 -7.44 15.04
CA LEU A 54 -1.58 -6.40 15.41
C LEU A 54 -1.17 -5.51 14.23
N SER A 55 -1.11 -6.07 13.02
CA SER A 55 -0.80 -5.29 11.82
C SER A 55 -1.93 -4.30 11.46
N MET A 56 -3.17 -4.67 11.71
CA MET A 56 -4.34 -3.81 11.52
C MET A 56 -4.35 -2.67 12.56
N ASP A 57 -4.05 -2.98 13.80
CA ASP A 57 -3.96 -1.97 14.87
C ASP A 57 -2.82 -0.98 14.59
N ARG A 58 -1.66 -1.46 14.13
CA ARG A 58 -0.55 -0.60 13.70
C ARG A 58 -0.96 0.30 12.52
N ALA A 59 -1.68 -0.23 11.54
CA ALA A 59 -2.19 0.55 10.41
C ALA A 59 -3.15 1.66 10.90
N ARG A 60 -4.05 1.34 11.83
CA ARG A 60 -4.97 2.31 12.45
C ARG A 60 -4.22 3.42 13.17
N VAL A 61 -3.23 3.07 13.99
CA VAL A 61 -2.38 4.05 14.70
C VAL A 61 -1.65 4.96 13.71
N ASN A 62 -1.07 4.41 12.65
CA ASN A 62 -0.37 5.19 11.63
C ASN A 62 -1.30 6.20 10.94
N TRP A 63 -2.52 5.80 10.55
CA TRP A 63 -3.49 6.73 9.96
C TRP A 63 -3.95 7.81 10.93
N LYS A 64 -4.11 7.46 12.22
CA LYS A 64 -4.43 8.43 13.27
C LYS A 64 -3.32 9.46 13.45
N ASN A 65 -2.05 9.02 13.43
CA ASN A 65 -0.89 9.90 13.50
C ASN A 65 -0.76 10.82 12.25
N MET A 66 -1.32 10.39 11.11
CA MET A 66 -1.46 11.20 9.90
C MET A 66 -2.66 12.18 9.96
N GLY A 67 -3.32 12.31 11.11
CA GLY A 67 -4.46 13.22 11.29
C GLY A 67 -5.77 12.73 10.67
N ARG A 68 -5.92 11.42 10.39
CA ARG A 68 -7.17 10.88 9.85
C ARG A 68 -8.18 10.66 10.97
N SER A 69 -9.45 11.01 10.71
CA SER A 69 -10.54 10.76 11.64
C SER A 69 -10.82 9.26 11.79
N GLU A 70 -11.30 8.84 12.95
CA GLU A 70 -11.64 7.43 13.23
C GLU A 70 -12.63 6.88 12.21
N LYS A 71 -13.66 7.67 11.85
CA LYS A 71 -14.65 7.32 10.84
C LYS A 71 -14.00 7.02 9.47
N ARG A 72 -13.05 7.86 9.04
CA ARG A 72 -12.31 7.67 7.80
C ARG A 72 -11.40 6.43 7.83
N ILE A 73 -10.77 6.17 8.97
CA ILE A 73 -9.96 4.97 9.18
C ILE A 73 -10.82 3.72 9.04
N GLN A 74 -11.99 3.70 9.66
CA GLN A 74 -12.94 2.60 9.60
C GLN A 74 -13.41 2.33 8.17
N GLN A 75 -13.78 3.38 7.43
CA GLN A 75 -14.14 3.26 6.00
C GLN A 75 -12.99 2.73 5.15
N ARG A 76 -11.76 3.18 5.43
CA ARG A 76 -10.57 2.70 4.72
C ARG A 76 -10.31 1.21 4.97
N MET A 77 -10.51 0.75 6.20
CA MET A 77 -10.36 -0.67 6.57
C MET A 77 -11.44 -1.54 5.92
N MET A 78 -12.70 -1.11 5.97
CA MET A 78 -13.81 -1.80 5.28
C MET A 78 -13.58 -1.87 3.76
N GLY A 79 -13.15 -0.78 3.14
CA GLY A 79 -12.80 -0.76 1.72
C GLY A 79 -11.61 -1.69 1.38
N GLN A 80 -10.68 -1.88 2.30
CA GLN A 80 -9.59 -2.85 2.11
C GLN A 80 -10.10 -4.29 2.15
N GLU A 81 -11.00 -4.61 3.07
CA GLU A 81 -11.62 -5.95 3.15
C GLU A 81 -12.43 -6.26 1.88
N THR A 82 -13.25 -5.31 1.42
CA THR A 82 -14.01 -5.45 0.18
C THR A 82 -13.09 -5.70 -1.02
N ARG A 83 -11.98 -4.97 -1.07
CA ARG A 83 -10.96 -5.13 -2.10
C ARG A 83 -10.31 -6.51 -2.06
N ASN A 84 -9.94 -6.99 -0.88
CA ASN A 84 -9.32 -8.31 -0.73
C ASN A 84 -10.28 -9.41 -1.24
N LYS A 85 -11.53 -9.38 -0.83
CA LYS A 85 -12.56 -10.33 -1.30
C LYS A 85 -12.75 -10.32 -2.83
N LEU A 86 -12.62 -9.16 -3.47
CA LEU A 86 -12.66 -9.06 -4.93
C LEU A 86 -11.40 -9.64 -5.58
N THR A 87 -10.24 -9.37 -5.03
CA THR A 87 -8.97 -9.92 -5.56
C THR A 87 -8.87 -11.42 -5.35
N ASP A 88 -9.36 -11.93 -4.22
CA ASP A 88 -9.44 -13.38 -3.95
C ASP A 88 -10.37 -14.06 -4.98
N TYR A 89 -11.54 -13.47 -5.24
CA TYR A 89 -12.45 -13.94 -6.29
C TYR A 89 -11.77 -14.00 -7.67
N TRP A 90 -11.05 -12.97 -8.06
CA TRP A 90 -10.31 -12.97 -9.33
C TRP A 90 -9.23 -14.04 -9.38
N GLN A 91 -8.52 -14.25 -8.29
CA GLN A 91 -7.50 -15.31 -8.19
C GLN A 91 -8.11 -16.71 -8.35
N GLU A 92 -9.24 -16.95 -7.73
CA GLU A 92 -9.99 -18.22 -7.85
C GLU A 92 -10.51 -18.47 -9.28
N HIS A 93 -10.77 -17.39 -10.05
CA HIS A 93 -11.24 -17.43 -11.43
C HIS A 93 -10.13 -17.21 -12.48
N GLY A 94 -8.89 -17.55 -12.13
CA GLY A 94 -7.81 -17.69 -13.09
C GLY A 94 -6.92 -16.45 -13.30
N ILE A 95 -7.21 -15.32 -12.64
CA ILE A 95 -6.36 -14.14 -12.69
C ILE A 95 -5.10 -14.37 -11.85
N LYS A 96 -3.93 -14.35 -12.48
CA LYS A 96 -2.65 -14.67 -11.82
C LYS A 96 -1.61 -13.56 -11.90
N GLU A 97 -1.64 -12.76 -12.97
CA GLU A 97 -0.62 -11.76 -13.21
C GLU A 97 -0.98 -10.40 -12.60
N GLN A 98 0.01 -9.72 -12.01
CA GLN A 98 -0.20 -8.39 -11.41
C GLN A 98 -0.78 -7.37 -12.38
N ASN A 99 -0.44 -7.48 -13.67
CA ASN A 99 -0.96 -6.59 -14.71
C ASN A 99 -2.47 -6.76 -14.90
N GLU A 100 -3.01 -7.98 -14.82
CA GLU A 100 -4.44 -8.26 -14.95
C GLU A 100 -5.23 -7.60 -13.81
N TYR A 101 -4.76 -7.74 -12.55
CA TYR A 101 -5.35 -7.05 -11.41
C TYR A 101 -5.35 -5.53 -11.58
N ALA A 102 -4.28 -4.98 -12.14
CA ALA A 102 -4.17 -3.55 -12.41
C ALA A 102 -5.17 -3.09 -13.47
N ILE A 103 -5.33 -3.86 -14.55
CA ILE A 103 -6.27 -3.59 -15.64
C ILE A 103 -7.70 -3.62 -15.11
N LEU A 104 -8.11 -4.70 -14.45
CA LEU A 104 -9.46 -4.85 -13.88
C LEU A 104 -9.78 -3.74 -12.88
N THR A 105 -8.85 -3.42 -12.00
CA THR A 105 -8.99 -2.30 -11.07
C THR A 105 -9.20 -0.99 -11.79
N ASN A 106 -8.46 -0.75 -12.86
CA ASN A 106 -8.56 0.49 -13.63
C ASN A 106 -9.88 0.57 -14.40
N ILE A 107 -10.41 -0.55 -14.89
CA ILE A 107 -11.73 -0.64 -15.52
C ILE A 107 -12.81 -0.23 -14.50
N ILE A 108 -12.87 -0.89 -13.34
CA ILE A 108 -13.85 -0.56 -12.28
C ILE A 108 -13.75 0.91 -11.88
N HIS A 109 -12.51 1.41 -11.74
CA HIS A 109 -12.28 2.80 -11.38
C HIS A 109 -12.78 3.76 -12.46
N LYS A 110 -12.51 3.46 -13.73
CA LYS A 110 -12.92 4.27 -14.88
C LYS A 110 -14.43 4.29 -15.06
N GLU A 111 -15.09 3.14 -14.95
CA GLU A 111 -16.56 3.05 -15.05
C GLU A 111 -17.25 3.87 -13.95
N ARG A 112 -16.70 3.88 -12.75
CA ARG A 112 -17.23 4.65 -11.62
C ARG A 112 -16.98 6.16 -11.72
N THR A 113 -15.80 6.58 -12.24
CA THR A 113 -15.35 7.97 -12.16
C THR A 113 -15.27 8.69 -13.49
N GLY A 114 -15.38 7.98 -14.60
CA GLY A 114 -15.11 8.50 -15.94
C GLY A 114 -13.62 8.70 -16.26
N MET A 115 -12.71 8.37 -15.34
CA MET A 115 -11.26 8.58 -15.50
C MET A 115 -10.45 7.38 -15.00
N THR A 116 -9.26 7.21 -15.54
CA THR A 116 -8.32 6.20 -15.07
C THR A 116 -7.75 6.54 -13.69
N VAL A 117 -7.20 5.55 -12.98
CA VAL A 117 -6.49 5.77 -11.71
C VAL A 117 -5.35 6.79 -11.86
N LYS A 118 -4.66 6.77 -13.01
CA LYS A 118 -3.56 7.71 -13.31
C LYS A 118 -4.06 9.14 -13.46
N GLU A 119 -5.15 9.34 -14.19
CA GLU A 119 -5.77 10.66 -14.36
C GLU A 119 -6.32 11.20 -13.04
N HIS A 120 -6.96 10.34 -12.23
CA HIS A 120 -7.46 10.74 -10.91
C HIS A 120 -6.31 11.12 -9.96
N LYS A 121 -5.18 10.39 -9.97
CA LYS A 121 -3.97 10.80 -9.24
C LYS A 121 -3.46 12.17 -9.70
N LYS A 122 -3.42 12.40 -11.02
CA LYS A 122 -3.02 13.70 -11.58
C LYS A 122 -3.95 14.83 -11.14
N LEU A 123 -5.26 14.61 -11.17
CA LEU A 123 -6.26 15.57 -10.68
C LEU A 123 -6.03 15.96 -9.22
N LYS A 124 -5.61 15.01 -8.39
CA LYS A 124 -5.31 15.23 -6.96
C LYS A 124 -3.84 15.65 -6.70
N ASN A 125 -3.05 15.94 -7.73
CA ASN A 125 -1.62 16.30 -7.65
C ASN A 125 -0.77 15.24 -6.92
N LEU A 126 -1.10 13.96 -7.09
CA LEU A 126 -0.39 12.84 -6.48
C LEU A 126 0.64 12.27 -7.46
N LYS A 127 1.84 11.96 -6.98
CA LYS A 127 2.92 11.30 -7.75
C LYS A 127 2.91 9.78 -7.50
N THR A 128 3.44 9.36 -6.38
CA THR A 128 3.61 7.95 -5.98
C THR A 128 2.64 7.51 -4.89
N GLN A 129 2.00 8.47 -4.22
CA GLN A 129 1.13 8.22 -3.08
C GLN A 129 -0.06 7.32 -3.44
N ASN A 130 -0.58 6.60 -2.46
CA ASN A 130 -1.78 5.79 -2.65
C ASN A 130 -3.00 6.70 -2.83
N LEU A 131 -3.72 6.53 -3.95
CA LEU A 131 -4.88 7.34 -4.28
C LEU A 131 -5.96 7.29 -3.19
N ARG A 132 -6.21 6.11 -2.59
CA ARG A 132 -7.26 5.94 -1.58
C ARG A 132 -7.00 6.73 -0.28
N ASP A 133 -5.73 7.01 0.03
CA ASP A 133 -5.39 7.82 1.20
C ASP A 133 -5.70 9.31 1.00
N HIS A 134 -5.95 9.70 -0.26
CA HIS A 134 -6.30 11.07 -0.68
C HIS A 134 -7.73 11.19 -1.21
N MET A 135 -8.53 10.14 -1.15
CA MET A 135 -9.95 10.15 -1.47
C MET A 135 -10.77 10.78 -0.35
N SER A 136 -11.84 11.47 -0.71
CA SER A 136 -12.86 11.87 0.23
C SER A 136 -13.63 10.68 0.80
N GLU A 137 -14.43 10.91 1.83
CA GLU A 137 -15.27 9.88 2.43
C GLU A 137 -16.24 9.27 1.42
N ALA A 138 -16.90 10.10 0.62
CA ALA A 138 -17.81 9.66 -0.43
C ALA A 138 -17.09 8.84 -1.51
N GLU A 139 -15.91 9.27 -1.95
CA GLU A 139 -15.12 8.53 -2.93
C GLU A 139 -14.71 7.14 -2.42
N LEU A 140 -14.38 7.01 -1.12
CA LEU A 140 -14.07 5.72 -0.51
C LEU A 140 -15.28 4.79 -0.47
N ILE A 141 -16.44 5.30 -0.09
CA ILE A 141 -17.70 4.54 -0.04
C ILE A 141 -18.09 4.07 -1.44
N PHE A 142 -18.11 4.96 -2.43
CA PHE A 142 -18.44 4.59 -3.80
C PHE A 142 -17.43 3.60 -4.42
N THR A 143 -16.15 3.70 -4.04
CA THR A 143 -15.15 2.73 -4.49
C THR A 143 -15.44 1.33 -3.91
N ALA A 144 -15.71 1.25 -2.63
CA ALA A 144 -16.03 -0.01 -1.96
C ALA A 144 -17.34 -0.61 -2.51
N LEU A 145 -18.34 0.22 -2.78
CA LEU A 145 -19.61 -0.22 -3.38
C LEU A 145 -19.40 -0.79 -4.79
N ALA A 146 -18.62 -0.10 -5.64
CA ALA A 146 -18.33 -0.58 -6.99
C ALA A 146 -17.58 -1.92 -6.96
N GLU A 147 -16.59 -2.09 -6.11
CA GLU A 147 -15.85 -3.34 -5.95
C GLU A 147 -16.73 -4.48 -5.41
N LEU A 148 -17.60 -4.19 -4.44
CA LEU A 148 -18.58 -5.15 -3.92
C LEU A 148 -19.56 -5.58 -4.99
N SER A 149 -20.15 -4.64 -5.71
CA SER A 149 -21.14 -4.91 -6.78
C SER A 149 -20.52 -5.71 -7.91
N THR A 150 -19.29 -5.38 -8.33
CA THR A 150 -18.58 -6.15 -9.35
C THR A 150 -18.43 -7.61 -8.93
N ARG A 151 -17.98 -7.86 -7.69
CA ARG A 151 -17.84 -9.23 -7.19
C ARG A 151 -19.17 -9.97 -7.12
N GLN A 152 -20.23 -9.31 -6.62
CA GLN A 152 -21.55 -9.96 -6.50
C GLN A 152 -22.16 -10.29 -7.86
N ILE A 153 -22.07 -9.37 -8.83
CA ILE A 153 -22.55 -9.61 -10.20
C ILE A 153 -21.76 -10.74 -10.84
N ALA A 154 -20.43 -10.70 -10.79
CA ALA A 154 -19.58 -11.74 -11.34
C ALA A 154 -19.89 -13.11 -10.74
N SER A 155 -20.06 -13.20 -9.41
CA SER A 155 -20.44 -14.44 -8.72
C SER A 155 -21.84 -14.95 -9.14
N SER A 156 -22.79 -14.05 -9.40
CA SER A 156 -24.17 -14.45 -9.78
C SER A 156 -24.30 -14.84 -11.24
N THR A 157 -23.41 -14.34 -12.10
CA THR A 157 -23.41 -14.61 -13.54
C THR A 157 -22.46 -15.73 -13.95
N ASN A 158 -21.72 -16.32 -13.00
CA ASN A 158 -20.61 -17.24 -13.27
C ASN A 158 -19.67 -16.73 -14.35
N ALA A 159 -19.38 -15.44 -14.31
CA ALA A 159 -18.45 -14.79 -15.25
C ALA A 159 -17.03 -15.30 -15.00
N GLU A 160 -16.49 -16.01 -16.00
CA GLU A 160 -15.10 -16.46 -16.06
C GLU A 160 -14.20 -15.40 -16.70
#